data_36d0056c29474a8b8fa625daf554458d
#
_entry.id   36d0056c29474a8b8fa625daf554458d
#
_cell.length_a   1.000
_cell.length_b   1.000
_cell.length_c   1.000
_cell.angle_alpha   90.00
_cell.angle_beta   90.00
_cell.angle_gamma   90.00
#
_symmetry.space_group_name_H-M   'P 1'
#
loop_
_entity.id
_entity.type
_entity.pdbx_description
1 polymer ?
#
loop_
_entity_poly.entity_id
_entity_poly.type
_entity_poly.pdbx_seq_one_letter_code
_entity_poly.pdbx_strand_id
1 'polypeptide(L)'
;MKTKGHVTLWMFVFATIGCGDTGYKGRTVEVTSTWHNGNVKEERVSLKGDTVEVISYYNNFKIQTRGRVVSRDGADLKIECWETFYPDGKKWSMNCFSNGVTDGTYQTWHPNGMVNILGHYSQGFETGIWQFSDSTGVVLREFDATPG
;
A
#
# COMPACT_ATOMS: atom_id res chain seq x y z
N MET A 1 4.80 -46.03 5.28
CA MET A 1 4.33 -44.63 5.38
C MET A 1 5.53 -43.72 5.07
N LYS A 2 5.51 -43.04 3.92
CA LYS A 2 6.59 -42.09 3.53
C LYS A 2 6.08 -40.69 3.79
N THR A 3 6.66 -40.00 4.77
CA THR A 3 6.45 -38.58 5.08
C THR A 3 7.14 -37.75 4.00
N LYS A 4 6.35 -36.99 3.23
CA LYS A 4 6.87 -35.99 2.31
C LYS A 4 7.25 -34.75 3.13
N GLY A 5 8.55 -34.54 3.32
CA GLY A 5 9.05 -33.27 3.87
C GLY A 5 8.94 -32.17 2.82
N HIS A 6 8.22 -31.10 3.15
CA HIS A 6 8.26 -29.87 2.37
C HIS A 6 9.59 -29.18 2.65
N VAL A 7 10.45 -29.17 1.65
CA VAL A 7 11.67 -28.33 1.65
C VAL A 7 11.25 -26.94 1.25
N THR A 8 11.14 -26.04 2.26
CA THR A 8 10.99 -24.61 1.99
C THR A 8 12.36 -24.08 1.59
N LEU A 9 12.54 -23.88 0.29
CA LEU A 9 13.77 -23.31 -0.26
C LEU A 9 13.78 -21.79 0.04
N TRP A 10 14.52 -21.39 1.06
CA TRP A 10 14.82 -19.99 1.34
C TRP A 10 15.84 -19.51 0.33
N MET A 11 15.38 -18.83 -0.70
CA MET A 11 16.24 -18.21 -1.69
C MET A 11 16.60 -16.81 -1.22
N PHE A 12 17.72 -16.68 -0.48
CA PHE A 12 18.33 -15.39 -0.21
C PHE A 12 18.97 -14.88 -1.51
N VAL A 13 18.25 -14.03 -2.22
CA VAL A 13 18.82 -13.30 -3.35
C VAL A 13 19.55 -12.08 -2.79
N PHE A 14 20.87 -12.19 -2.59
CA PHE A 14 21.73 -11.01 -2.44
C PHE A 14 21.88 -10.36 -3.82
N ALA A 15 20.97 -9.50 -4.20
CA ALA A 15 21.14 -8.66 -5.36
C ALA A 15 22.03 -7.48 -4.99
N THR A 16 23.34 -7.59 -5.26
CA THR A 16 24.20 -6.42 -5.34
C THR A 16 23.92 -5.70 -6.66
N ILE A 17 22.93 -4.82 -6.66
CA ILE A 17 22.69 -3.93 -7.80
C ILE A 17 23.45 -2.65 -7.53
N GLY A 18 24.39 -2.35 -8.43
CA GLY A 18 25.18 -1.14 -8.41
C GLY A 18 24.37 0.12 -8.67
N CYS A 19 24.81 1.22 -8.03
CA CYS A 19 24.53 2.63 -8.30
C CYS A 19 23.05 3.03 -8.46
N GLY A 20 22.43 3.29 -7.33
CA GLY A 20 21.27 4.12 -7.14
C GLY A 20 21.05 4.19 -5.64
N ASP A 21 21.17 5.37 -5.03
CA ASP A 21 20.96 5.57 -3.60
C ASP A 21 19.49 5.36 -3.28
N THR A 22 19.07 4.09 -3.27
CA THR A 22 17.76 3.70 -2.79
C THR A 22 17.85 3.72 -1.27
N GLY A 23 17.03 4.52 -0.59
CA GLY A 23 17.03 4.75 0.86
C GLY A 23 16.85 3.49 1.76
N TYR A 24 17.17 2.31 1.24
CA TYR A 24 17.08 0.99 1.90
C TYR A 24 18.42 0.43 2.39
N LYS A 25 19.47 1.24 2.42
CA LYS A 25 20.80 0.79 2.90
C LYS A 25 20.71 0.23 4.33
N GLY A 26 20.99 -1.06 4.49
CA GLY A 26 20.94 -1.77 5.78
C GLY A 26 19.55 -2.31 6.17
N ARG A 27 18.57 -2.35 5.27
CA ARG A 27 17.24 -2.94 5.48
C ARG A 27 17.15 -4.32 4.84
N THR A 28 16.41 -5.23 5.46
CA THR A 28 16.10 -6.54 4.87
C THR A 28 14.93 -6.41 3.92
N VAL A 29 15.11 -6.89 2.69
CA VAL A 29 14.06 -6.95 1.68
C VAL A 29 13.74 -8.42 1.40
N GLU A 30 12.48 -8.80 1.48
CA GLU A 30 11.97 -10.13 1.17
C GLU A 30 10.98 -10.04 0.01
N VAL A 31 11.23 -10.79 -1.07
CA VAL A 31 10.26 -10.95 -2.17
C VAL A 31 9.27 -12.04 -1.77
N THR A 32 8.01 -11.68 -1.57
CA THR A 32 6.95 -12.59 -1.12
C THR A 32 6.16 -13.20 -2.27
N SER A 33 6.12 -12.54 -3.42
CA SER A 33 5.49 -13.11 -4.62
C SER A 33 6.09 -12.54 -5.91
N THR A 34 5.95 -13.32 -6.99
CA THR A 34 6.36 -12.95 -8.35
C THR A 34 5.23 -13.18 -9.35
N TRP A 35 5.28 -12.45 -10.46
CA TRP A 35 4.47 -12.72 -11.63
C TRP A 35 4.98 -14.00 -12.32
N HIS A 36 4.15 -14.60 -13.19
CA HIS A 36 4.49 -15.83 -13.92
C HIS A 36 5.76 -15.71 -14.79
N ASN A 37 6.15 -14.48 -15.17
CA ASN A 37 7.38 -14.17 -15.92
C ASN A 37 8.61 -13.94 -15.02
N GLY A 38 8.48 -14.13 -13.70
CA GLY A 38 9.54 -13.97 -12.71
C GLY A 38 9.73 -12.55 -12.17
N ASN A 39 9.03 -11.55 -12.71
CA ASN A 39 9.08 -10.19 -12.17
C ASN A 39 8.53 -10.13 -10.74
N VAL A 40 9.12 -9.32 -9.88
CA VAL A 40 8.62 -9.09 -8.52
C VAL A 40 7.18 -8.57 -8.60
N LYS A 41 6.29 -9.22 -7.84
CA LYS A 41 4.90 -8.80 -7.67
C LYS A 41 4.68 -8.15 -6.33
N GLU A 42 5.31 -8.66 -5.28
CA GLU A 42 5.25 -8.08 -3.94
C GLU A 42 6.57 -8.29 -3.21
N GLU A 43 6.97 -7.27 -2.47
CA GLU A 43 8.11 -7.34 -1.54
C GLU A 43 7.76 -6.69 -0.20
N ARG A 44 8.48 -7.11 0.82
CA ARG A 44 8.37 -6.63 2.19
C ARG A 44 9.73 -6.10 2.64
N VAL A 45 9.76 -4.88 3.12
CA VAL A 45 10.97 -4.20 3.58
C VAL A 45 10.89 -4.01 5.08
N SER A 46 11.76 -4.69 5.85
CA SER A 46 11.84 -4.50 7.29
C SER A 46 12.30 -3.08 7.62
N LEU A 47 11.54 -2.40 8.45
CA LEU A 47 11.87 -1.08 8.97
C LEU A 47 12.34 -1.20 10.43
N LYS A 48 12.28 -0.10 11.17
CA LYS A 48 12.64 -0.09 12.60
C LYS A 48 11.52 -0.72 13.45
N GLY A 49 11.88 -1.56 14.42
CA GLY A 49 10.93 -2.29 15.26
C GLY A 49 10.17 -3.36 14.47
N ASP A 50 8.87 -3.52 14.75
CA ASP A 50 8.00 -4.52 14.13
C ASP A 50 7.30 -4.00 12.86
N THR A 51 7.74 -2.86 12.35
CA THR A 51 7.15 -2.23 11.17
C THR A 51 7.75 -2.79 9.90
N VAL A 52 6.89 -3.11 8.96
CA VAL A 52 7.25 -3.59 7.63
C VAL A 52 6.56 -2.73 6.58
N GLU A 53 7.31 -2.25 5.60
CA GLU A 53 6.74 -1.64 4.40
C GLU A 53 6.41 -2.76 3.40
N VAL A 54 5.17 -2.77 2.91
CA VAL A 54 4.68 -3.70 1.90
C VAL A 54 4.53 -2.93 0.60
N ILE A 55 5.16 -3.44 -0.47
CA ILE A 55 5.13 -2.81 -1.79
C ILE A 55 4.70 -3.86 -2.79
N SER A 56 3.64 -3.60 -3.54
CA SER A 56 3.28 -4.43 -4.69
C SER A 56 3.47 -3.68 -5.99
N TYR A 57 3.73 -4.42 -7.05
CA TYR A 57 4.08 -3.92 -8.36
C TYR A 57 3.15 -4.46 -9.43
N TYR A 58 2.88 -3.61 -10.41
CA TYR A 58 2.39 -4.07 -11.72
C TYR A 58 3.49 -4.86 -12.44
N ASN A 59 3.11 -5.66 -13.43
CA ASN A 59 4.07 -6.43 -14.23
C ASN A 59 5.03 -5.53 -15.08
N ASN A 60 4.75 -4.23 -15.17
CA ASN A 60 5.63 -3.22 -15.80
C ASN A 60 6.61 -2.56 -14.80
N PHE A 61 6.83 -3.15 -13.62
CA PHE A 61 7.70 -2.70 -12.52
C PHE A 61 7.27 -1.40 -11.83
N LYS A 62 6.14 -0.80 -12.21
CA LYS A 62 5.61 0.35 -11.49
C LYS A 62 4.90 -0.10 -10.22
N ILE A 63 5.03 0.70 -9.17
CA ILE A 63 4.33 0.44 -7.91
C ILE A 63 2.83 0.44 -8.17
N GLN A 64 2.15 -0.59 -7.65
CA GLN A 64 0.70 -0.72 -7.63
C GLN A 64 0.14 -0.25 -6.29
N THR A 65 0.72 -0.75 -5.18
CA THR A 65 0.35 -0.32 -3.83
C THR A 65 1.59 -0.16 -2.97
N ARG A 66 1.51 0.72 -1.98
CA ARG A 66 2.55 0.87 -0.96
C ARG A 66 1.92 1.28 0.37
N GLY A 67 2.39 0.67 1.46
CA GLY A 67 1.95 1.03 2.79
C GLY A 67 2.73 0.29 3.85
N ARG A 68 2.37 0.50 5.11
CA ARG A 68 3.05 -0.11 6.24
C ARG A 68 2.11 -0.96 7.06
N VAL A 69 2.69 -2.01 7.63
CA VAL A 69 2.02 -2.89 8.58
C VAL A 69 2.86 -3.04 9.84
N VAL A 70 2.20 -3.37 10.92
CA VAL A 70 2.81 -3.90 12.14
C VAL A 70 2.20 -5.27 12.40
N SER A 71 3.05 -6.28 12.66
CA SER A 71 2.56 -7.63 12.97
C SER A 71 2.21 -7.71 14.45
N ARG A 72 0.98 -8.13 14.77
CA ARG A 72 0.51 -8.41 16.11
C ARG A 72 -0.29 -9.70 16.13
N ASP A 73 0.07 -10.60 17.04
CA ASP A 73 -0.61 -11.91 17.22
C ASP A 73 -0.73 -12.72 15.92
N GLY A 74 0.29 -12.62 15.05
CA GLY A 74 0.33 -13.31 13.75
C GLY A 74 -0.50 -12.66 12.64
N ALA A 75 -1.11 -11.50 12.87
CA ALA A 75 -1.84 -10.72 11.88
C ALA A 75 -1.10 -9.42 11.55
N ASP A 76 -1.12 -9.06 10.28
CA ASP A 76 -0.61 -7.78 9.79
C ASP A 76 -1.70 -6.71 9.90
N LEU A 77 -1.45 -5.72 10.74
CA LEU A 77 -2.33 -4.57 10.90
C LEU A 77 -1.79 -3.39 10.08
N LYS A 78 -2.61 -2.86 9.19
CA LYS A 78 -2.27 -1.65 8.43
C LYS A 78 -2.12 -0.48 9.37
N ILE A 79 -1.07 0.32 9.14
CA ILE A 79 -0.81 1.58 9.84
C ILE A 79 -0.46 2.67 8.84
N GLU A 80 -0.60 3.91 9.24
CA GLU A 80 -0.30 5.08 8.41
C GLU A 80 -1.13 5.09 7.11
N CYS A 81 -0.69 5.85 6.12
CA CYS A 81 -1.44 5.98 4.87
C CYS A 81 -0.93 5.00 3.82
N TRP A 82 -1.84 4.24 3.25
CA TRP A 82 -1.62 3.33 2.12
C TRP A 82 -1.95 4.05 0.82
N GLU A 83 -1.04 3.96 -0.12
CA GLU A 83 -1.17 4.56 -1.44
C GLU A 83 -1.35 3.48 -2.49
N THR A 84 -2.22 3.75 -3.46
CA THR A 84 -2.32 2.95 -4.69
C THR A 84 -2.08 3.85 -5.90
N PHE A 85 -1.66 3.24 -6.98
CA PHE A 85 -1.25 3.95 -8.19
C PHE A 85 -1.91 3.33 -9.42
N TYR A 86 -2.10 4.13 -10.44
CA TYR A 86 -2.44 3.67 -11.79
C TYR A 86 -1.22 2.98 -12.44
N PRO A 87 -1.42 2.14 -13.48
CA PRO A 87 -0.31 1.49 -14.20
C PRO A 87 0.68 2.46 -14.86
N ASP A 88 0.31 3.73 -15.05
CA ASP A 88 1.19 4.79 -15.52
C ASP A 88 2.04 5.42 -14.39
N GLY A 89 1.77 5.06 -13.13
CA GLY A 89 2.47 5.50 -11.93
C GLY A 89 1.88 6.75 -11.25
N LYS A 90 0.78 7.30 -11.77
CA LYS A 90 0.06 8.39 -11.10
C LYS A 90 -0.70 7.84 -9.89
N LYS A 91 -0.91 8.68 -8.87
CA LYS A 91 -1.72 8.31 -7.70
C LYS A 91 -3.16 8.02 -8.11
N TRP A 92 -3.70 6.91 -7.61
CA TRP A 92 -5.11 6.55 -7.74
C TRP A 92 -5.85 6.74 -6.41
N SER A 93 -5.29 6.24 -5.29
CA SER A 93 -5.94 6.41 -4.00
C SER A 93 -4.94 6.52 -2.85
N MET A 94 -5.38 7.13 -1.76
CA MET A 94 -4.73 7.11 -0.45
C MET A 94 -5.80 6.87 0.61
N ASN A 95 -5.52 5.93 1.52
CA ASN A 95 -6.37 5.62 2.66
C ASN A 95 -5.51 5.43 3.91
N CYS A 96 -5.83 6.13 4.99
CA CYS A 96 -5.05 6.07 6.22
C CYS A 96 -5.67 5.10 7.24
N PHE A 97 -4.80 4.48 8.03
CA PHE A 97 -5.16 3.43 8.97
C PHE A 97 -4.47 3.62 10.32
N SER A 98 -5.16 3.26 11.38
CA SER A 98 -4.63 3.08 12.72
C SER A 98 -4.97 1.68 13.21
N ASN A 99 -3.95 0.86 13.52
CA ASN A 99 -4.11 -0.52 13.99
C ASN A 99 -5.10 -1.36 13.15
N GLY A 100 -5.02 -1.28 11.82
CA GLY A 100 -5.86 -2.04 10.90
C GLY A 100 -7.23 -1.42 10.59
N VAL A 101 -7.64 -0.40 11.33
CA VAL A 101 -8.92 0.30 11.15
C VAL A 101 -8.70 1.56 10.33
N THR A 102 -9.62 1.91 9.42
CA THR A 102 -9.56 3.17 8.68
C THR A 102 -9.67 4.35 9.65
N ASP A 103 -8.67 5.23 9.63
CA ASP A 103 -8.60 6.39 10.51
C ASP A 103 -7.72 7.46 9.86
N GLY A 104 -8.29 8.61 9.56
CA GLY A 104 -7.63 9.69 8.84
C GLY A 104 -8.18 9.93 7.44
N THR A 105 -7.39 10.55 6.60
CA THR A 105 -7.78 10.98 5.26
C THR A 105 -8.03 9.80 4.32
N TYR A 106 -9.11 9.90 3.57
CA TYR A 106 -9.39 9.11 2.37
C TYR A 106 -9.41 10.04 1.15
N GLN A 107 -8.63 9.72 0.14
CA GLN A 107 -8.57 10.52 -1.07
C GLN A 107 -8.36 9.64 -2.30
N THR A 108 -9.06 9.93 -3.38
CA THR A 108 -8.84 9.32 -4.69
C THR A 108 -8.63 10.38 -5.76
N TRP A 109 -7.99 9.98 -6.85
CA TRP A 109 -7.71 10.85 -7.99
C TRP A 109 -8.18 10.21 -9.29
N HIS A 110 -8.63 11.06 -10.19
CA HIS A 110 -8.85 10.71 -11.59
C HIS A 110 -7.51 10.45 -12.31
N PRO A 111 -7.49 9.73 -13.45
CA PRO A 111 -6.25 9.48 -14.21
C PRO A 111 -5.50 10.73 -14.65
N ASN A 112 -6.17 11.89 -14.74
CA ASN A 112 -5.54 13.17 -15.03
C ASN A 112 -4.93 13.86 -13.81
N GLY A 113 -5.08 13.27 -12.60
CA GLY A 113 -4.53 13.77 -11.35
C GLY A 113 -5.44 14.74 -10.57
N MET A 114 -6.61 15.08 -11.11
CA MET A 114 -7.62 15.85 -10.36
C MET A 114 -8.21 14.98 -9.25
N VAL A 115 -8.53 15.61 -8.11
CA VAL A 115 -9.19 14.92 -6.99
C VAL A 115 -10.56 14.41 -7.44
N ASN A 116 -10.85 13.15 -7.16
CA ASN A 116 -12.13 12.52 -7.42
C ASN A 116 -12.97 12.47 -6.14
N ILE A 117 -12.42 11.89 -5.06
CA ILE A 117 -13.09 11.80 -3.76
C ILE A 117 -12.15 12.35 -2.70
N LEU A 118 -12.68 13.14 -1.79
CA LEU A 118 -12.01 13.57 -0.56
C LEU A 118 -12.95 13.34 0.61
N GLY A 119 -12.45 12.69 1.66
CA GLY A 119 -13.21 12.42 2.87
C GLY A 119 -12.30 12.08 4.04
N HIS A 120 -12.91 11.79 5.16
CA HIS A 120 -12.20 11.44 6.38
C HIS A 120 -12.90 10.29 7.10
N TYR A 121 -12.09 9.34 7.61
CA TYR A 121 -12.54 8.28 8.51
C TYR A 121 -12.06 8.55 9.94
N SER A 122 -12.90 8.22 10.91
CA SER A 122 -12.53 8.14 12.31
C SER A 122 -12.98 6.80 12.87
N GLN A 123 -12.03 5.99 13.34
CA GLN A 123 -12.28 4.66 13.92
C GLN A 123 -13.18 3.76 13.06
N GLY A 124 -13.00 3.80 11.74
CA GLY A 124 -13.74 2.98 10.76
C GLY A 124 -15.03 3.62 10.22
N PHE A 125 -15.46 4.74 10.74
CA PHE A 125 -16.68 5.45 10.32
C PHE A 125 -16.35 6.68 9.48
N GLU A 126 -17.14 6.93 8.44
CA GLU A 126 -17.09 8.19 7.71
C GLU A 126 -17.44 9.35 8.66
N THR A 127 -16.70 10.47 8.56
CA THR A 127 -16.93 11.66 9.37
C THR A 127 -16.54 12.93 8.60
N GLY A 128 -17.11 14.05 9.02
CA GLY A 128 -16.86 15.34 8.38
C GLY A 128 -17.37 15.42 6.95
N ILE A 129 -16.86 16.37 6.22
CA ILE A 129 -17.29 16.65 4.85
C ILE A 129 -16.67 15.66 3.86
N TRP A 130 -17.55 15.04 3.07
CA TRP A 130 -17.18 14.20 1.92
C TRP A 130 -17.51 14.92 0.62
N GLN A 131 -16.52 15.02 -0.26
CA GLN A 131 -16.64 15.67 -1.57
C GLN A 131 -16.37 14.69 -2.70
N PHE A 132 -17.15 14.80 -3.77
CA PHE A 132 -17.02 14.04 -5.01
C PHE A 132 -16.91 15.03 -6.17
N SER A 133 -15.83 14.93 -6.93
CA SER A 133 -15.55 15.85 -8.03
C SER A 133 -15.41 15.11 -9.35
N ASP A 134 -15.72 15.78 -10.43
CA ASP A 134 -15.44 15.27 -11.77
C ASP A 134 -13.96 15.45 -12.17
N SER A 135 -13.61 14.97 -13.35
CA SER A 135 -12.24 15.03 -13.85
C SER A 135 -11.77 16.45 -14.24
N THR A 136 -12.65 17.46 -14.18
CA THR A 136 -12.29 18.87 -14.36
C THR A 136 -12.08 19.59 -13.02
N GLY A 137 -12.38 18.91 -11.89
CA GLY A 137 -12.26 19.43 -10.53
C GLY A 137 -13.53 20.10 -10.02
N VAL A 138 -14.64 20.02 -10.76
CA VAL A 138 -15.94 20.54 -10.30
C VAL A 138 -16.53 19.58 -9.29
N VAL A 139 -16.90 20.11 -8.10
CA VAL A 139 -17.57 19.33 -7.06
C VAL A 139 -19.00 19.00 -7.53
N LEU A 140 -19.29 17.71 -7.68
CA LEU A 140 -20.59 17.20 -8.10
C LEU A 140 -21.50 16.90 -6.91
N ARG A 141 -20.91 16.53 -5.78
CA ARG A 141 -21.63 16.16 -4.56
C ARG A 141 -20.77 16.45 -3.33
N GLU A 142 -21.43 16.94 -2.30
CA GLU A 142 -20.88 17.12 -0.97
C GLU A 142 -21.92 16.73 0.09
N PHE A 143 -21.49 16.11 1.18
CA PHE A 143 -22.34 15.85 2.34
C PHE A 143 -21.50 15.77 3.62
N ASP A 144 -22.10 16.04 4.75
CA ASP A 144 -21.53 15.84 6.08
C ASP A 144 -21.89 14.43 6.59
N ALA A 145 -20.88 13.61 6.82
CA ALA A 145 -21.02 12.25 7.36
C ALA A 145 -20.89 12.22 8.89
N THR A 146 -20.76 13.38 9.55
CA THR A 146 -20.64 13.42 11.01
C THR A 146 -21.90 12.86 11.64
N PRO A 147 -21.81 11.85 12.52
CA PRO A 147 -22.98 11.35 13.25
C PRO A 147 -23.62 12.47 14.08
N GLY A 148 -24.94 12.61 13.97
CA GLY A 148 -25.73 13.58 14.75
C GLY A 148 -25.87 13.18 16.23
#